data_1382190070d936a3680c6188e5118964
#
_entry.id   1382190070d936a3680c6188e5118964
#
_cell.length_a   1.000
_cell.length_b   1.000
_cell.length_c   1.000
_cell.angle_alpha   90.00
_cell.angle_beta   90.00
_cell.angle_gamma   90.00
#
_symmetry.space_group_name_H-M   'P 1'
#
loop_
_entity.id
_entity.type
_entity.pdbx_description
1 polymer ?
#
loop_
_entity_poly.entity_id
_entity_poly.type
_entity_poly.pdbx_seq_one_letter_code
_entity_poly.pdbx_strand_id
1 'polypeptide(L)'
;RKEARKKVEELSEKYGLKVDLDAKVEDITVGMQQRVEILKMLYRDNEILIFDEPTAVLTPQEIDELMATMKEFAREGKSILFISHKLNEIMAVADRVTVLRKGKCIGTVNTCDTNKQELSNMMVGRPVQLVIDKTPAHPGEEILHVEDLCVLSHLHKRNAVDHVSFNVRAGEIVCIAGIDGNGQTELIHGLTGLDKITGGSVTLCGETITHASIRRRGRNMSHIPEDRHKHGLVLDF
;
A
#
# COMPACT_ATOMS: atom_id res chain seq x y z
N ARG A 1 23.81 -17.35 -19.53
CA ARG A 1 23.71 -16.36 -18.42
C ARG A 1 24.06 -14.94 -18.89
N LYS A 2 25.19 -14.73 -19.60
CA LYS A 2 25.59 -13.39 -20.11
C LYS A 2 24.58 -12.81 -21.10
N GLU A 3 24.09 -13.62 -22.04
CA GLU A 3 23.10 -13.22 -23.04
C GLU A 3 21.74 -12.86 -22.39
N ALA A 4 21.29 -13.67 -21.42
CA ALA A 4 20.06 -13.39 -20.68
C ALA A 4 20.17 -12.05 -19.90
N ARG A 5 21.34 -11.80 -19.26
CA ARG A 5 21.59 -10.55 -18.55
C ARG A 5 21.48 -9.35 -19.50
N LYS A 6 22.16 -9.41 -20.65
CA LYS A 6 22.11 -8.34 -21.66
C LYS A 6 20.69 -8.06 -22.12
N LYS A 7 19.90 -9.10 -22.42
CA LYS A 7 18.49 -8.94 -22.80
C LYS A 7 17.65 -8.28 -21.71
N VAL A 8 17.86 -8.63 -20.43
CA VAL A 8 17.15 -8.01 -19.30
C VAL A 8 17.58 -6.55 -19.11
N GLU A 9 18.87 -6.22 -19.27
CA GLU A 9 19.39 -4.86 -19.22
C GLU A 9 18.75 -3.99 -20.31
N GLU A 10 18.70 -4.48 -21.55
CA GLU A 10 18.04 -3.81 -22.67
C GLU A 10 16.54 -3.54 -22.41
N LEU A 11 15.82 -4.52 -21.86
CA LEU A 11 14.41 -4.36 -21.49
C LEU A 11 14.23 -3.38 -20.33
N SER A 12 15.09 -3.45 -19.32
CA SER A 12 15.09 -2.54 -18.18
C SER A 12 15.29 -1.09 -18.60
N GLU A 13 16.23 -0.84 -19.53
CA GLU A 13 16.48 0.49 -20.09
C GLU A 13 15.31 0.96 -20.96
N LYS A 14 14.82 0.09 -21.88
CA LYS A 14 13.73 0.42 -22.80
C LYS A 14 12.48 0.88 -22.08
N TYR A 15 12.08 0.21 -21.01
CA TYR A 15 10.83 0.48 -20.30
C TYR A 15 11.01 1.26 -18.99
N GLY A 16 12.23 1.73 -18.69
CA GLY A 16 12.50 2.48 -17.46
C GLY A 16 12.38 1.66 -16.16
N LEU A 17 12.34 0.33 -16.26
CA LEU A 17 12.16 -0.61 -15.14
C LEU A 17 13.51 -0.92 -14.48
N LYS A 18 14.13 0.07 -13.84
CA LYS A 18 15.45 -0.07 -13.23
C LYS A 18 15.43 -1.06 -12.06
N VAL A 19 16.28 -2.10 -12.14
CA VAL A 19 16.50 -3.11 -11.10
C VAL A 19 18.01 -3.39 -11.00
N ASP A 20 18.46 -3.75 -9.79
CA ASP A 20 19.79 -4.27 -9.60
C ASP A 20 19.78 -5.79 -9.87
N LEU A 21 20.43 -6.21 -10.96
CA LEU A 21 20.47 -7.62 -11.39
C LEU A 21 21.38 -8.49 -10.52
N ASP A 22 22.16 -7.91 -9.63
CA ASP A 22 23.05 -8.63 -8.70
C ASP A 22 22.46 -8.71 -7.28
N ALA A 23 21.39 -7.95 -6.99
CA ALA A 23 20.67 -8.02 -5.74
C ALA A 23 19.86 -9.32 -5.61
N LYS A 24 19.73 -9.82 -4.39
CA LYS A 24 18.82 -10.93 -4.10
C LYS A 24 17.38 -10.40 -4.01
N VAL A 25 16.42 -11.20 -4.47
CA VAL A 25 14.99 -10.83 -4.45
C VAL A 25 14.48 -10.58 -3.02
N GLU A 26 15.03 -11.29 -2.03
CA GLU A 26 14.69 -11.11 -0.61
C GLU A 26 15.15 -9.76 -0.03
N ASP A 27 16.15 -9.11 -0.64
CA ASP A 27 16.78 -7.88 -0.15
C ASP A 27 16.24 -6.61 -0.87
N ILE A 28 15.37 -6.76 -1.88
CA ILE A 28 14.81 -5.64 -2.64
C ILE A 28 13.41 -5.28 -2.16
N THR A 29 13.01 -4.01 -2.38
CA THR A 29 11.68 -3.52 -2.01
C THR A 29 10.58 -4.20 -2.84
N VAL A 30 9.34 -4.19 -2.33
CA VAL A 30 8.19 -4.80 -3.02
C VAL A 30 7.96 -4.14 -4.39
N GLY A 31 8.15 -2.82 -4.53
CA GLY A 31 8.09 -2.13 -5.82
C GLY A 31 9.16 -2.63 -6.80
N MET A 32 10.38 -2.92 -6.33
CA MET A 32 11.42 -3.54 -7.17
C MET A 32 11.07 -4.99 -7.54
N GLN A 33 10.48 -5.77 -6.63
CA GLN A 33 9.99 -7.12 -6.94
C GLN A 33 8.93 -7.07 -8.05
N GLN A 34 8.03 -6.09 -8.01
CA GLN A 34 7.05 -5.86 -9.07
C GLN A 34 7.72 -5.61 -10.44
N ARG A 35 8.76 -4.75 -10.49
CA ARG A 35 9.54 -4.49 -11.71
C ARG A 35 10.22 -5.76 -12.23
N VAL A 36 10.74 -6.61 -11.34
CA VAL A 36 11.34 -7.91 -11.72
C VAL A 36 10.29 -8.83 -12.34
N GLU A 37 9.06 -8.90 -11.80
CA GLU A 37 7.98 -9.71 -12.38
C GLU A 37 7.58 -9.20 -13.78
N ILE A 38 7.51 -7.88 -13.98
CA ILE A 38 7.24 -7.29 -15.29
C ILE A 38 8.37 -7.62 -16.28
N LEU A 39 9.64 -7.44 -15.89
CA LEU A 39 10.79 -7.80 -16.74
C LEU A 39 10.81 -9.28 -17.11
N LYS A 40 10.39 -10.16 -16.18
CA LYS A 40 10.26 -11.60 -16.44
C LYS A 40 9.19 -11.91 -17.50
N MET A 41 8.06 -11.20 -17.49
CA MET A 41 7.03 -11.32 -18.54
C MET A 41 7.57 -10.84 -19.89
N LEU A 42 8.24 -9.69 -19.91
CA LEU A 42 8.81 -9.10 -21.13
C LEU A 42 9.94 -9.96 -21.73
N TYR A 43 10.77 -10.57 -20.86
CA TYR A 43 11.81 -11.49 -21.32
C TYR A 43 11.26 -12.67 -22.11
N ARG A 44 10.06 -13.16 -21.75
CA ARG A 44 9.36 -14.26 -22.43
C ARG A 44 8.67 -13.85 -23.72
N ASP A 45 8.56 -12.54 -23.98
CA ASP A 45 7.91 -11.95 -25.15
C ASP A 45 6.49 -12.45 -25.40
N ASN A 46 5.70 -12.52 -24.32
CA ASN A 46 4.31 -12.93 -24.39
C ASN A 46 3.44 -11.86 -25.07
N GLU A 47 2.44 -12.30 -25.83
CA GLU A 47 1.47 -11.40 -26.50
C GLU A 47 0.34 -10.96 -25.55
N ILE A 48 0.01 -11.77 -24.55
CA ILE A 48 -1.02 -11.49 -23.56
C ILE A 48 -0.37 -11.32 -22.19
N LEU A 49 -0.59 -10.17 -21.59
CA LEU A 49 -0.06 -9.81 -20.26
C LEU A 49 -1.22 -9.70 -19.27
N ILE A 50 -1.13 -10.40 -18.15
CA ILE A 50 -2.15 -10.37 -17.10
C ILE A 50 -1.55 -9.70 -15.86
N PHE A 51 -2.19 -8.61 -15.39
CA PHE A 51 -1.82 -7.87 -14.20
C PHE A 51 -2.95 -7.99 -13.17
N ASP A 52 -2.69 -8.65 -12.05
CA ASP A 52 -3.65 -8.80 -10.96
C ASP A 52 -3.23 -7.90 -9.79
N GLU A 53 -4.02 -6.84 -9.54
CA GLU A 53 -3.79 -5.82 -8.50
C GLU A 53 -2.33 -5.30 -8.44
N PRO A 54 -1.71 -4.91 -9.57
CA PRO A 54 -0.27 -4.66 -9.63
C PRO A 54 0.17 -3.40 -8.89
N THR A 55 -0.75 -2.60 -8.40
CA THR A 55 -0.50 -1.29 -7.79
C THR A 55 -0.70 -1.27 -6.28
N ALA A 56 -0.96 -2.42 -5.66
CA ALA A 56 -1.35 -2.50 -4.25
C ALA A 56 -0.31 -1.89 -3.29
N VAL A 57 0.98 -2.00 -3.63
CA VAL A 57 2.13 -1.60 -2.79
C VAL A 57 3.01 -0.53 -3.44
N LEU A 58 2.55 0.04 -4.54
CA LEU A 58 3.31 1.05 -5.28
C LEU A 58 3.01 2.46 -4.78
N THR A 59 4.02 3.32 -4.84
CA THR A 59 3.86 4.77 -4.65
C THR A 59 3.07 5.39 -5.80
N PRO A 60 2.45 6.57 -5.63
CA PRO A 60 1.74 7.25 -6.71
C PRO A 60 2.59 7.43 -7.98
N GLN A 61 3.87 7.77 -7.83
CA GLN A 61 4.79 7.92 -8.96
C GLN A 61 5.02 6.60 -9.71
N GLU A 62 5.23 5.50 -8.96
CA GLU A 62 5.40 4.17 -9.55
C GLU A 62 4.11 3.66 -10.22
N ILE A 63 2.94 4.05 -9.71
CA ILE A 63 1.65 3.77 -10.36
C ILE A 63 1.57 4.47 -11.72
N ASP A 64 1.92 5.76 -11.78
CA ASP A 64 1.90 6.53 -13.03
C ASP A 64 2.89 5.95 -14.05
N GLU A 65 4.09 5.55 -13.62
CA GLU A 65 5.08 4.86 -14.45
C GLU A 65 4.55 3.53 -14.99
N LEU A 66 3.91 2.73 -14.15
CA LEU A 66 3.32 1.45 -14.55
C LEU A 66 2.18 1.65 -15.56
N MET A 67 1.28 2.62 -15.32
CA MET A 67 0.18 2.93 -16.23
C MET A 67 0.72 3.39 -17.60
N ALA A 68 1.78 4.21 -17.61
CA ALA A 68 2.45 4.62 -18.86
C ALA A 68 3.07 3.43 -19.60
N THR A 69 3.76 2.55 -18.88
CA THR A 69 4.37 1.34 -19.43
C THR A 69 3.32 0.38 -20.01
N MET A 70 2.17 0.19 -19.34
CA MET A 70 1.07 -0.63 -19.88
C MET A 70 0.52 -0.07 -21.19
N LYS A 71 0.36 1.27 -21.29
CA LYS A 71 -0.06 1.93 -22.54
C LYS A 71 0.97 1.72 -23.67
N GLU A 72 2.25 1.71 -23.33
CA GLU A 72 3.30 1.44 -24.31
C GLU A 72 3.24 0.01 -24.83
N PHE A 73 3.05 -0.98 -23.95
CA PHE A 73 2.84 -2.37 -24.37
C PHE A 73 1.64 -2.54 -25.29
N ALA A 74 0.53 -1.87 -24.99
CA ALA A 74 -0.65 -1.89 -25.85
C ALA A 74 -0.37 -1.27 -27.23
N ARG A 75 0.40 -0.18 -27.30
CA ARG A 75 0.83 0.45 -28.58
C ARG A 75 1.76 -0.46 -29.38
N GLU A 76 2.57 -1.28 -28.72
CA GLU A 76 3.43 -2.28 -29.35
C GLU A 76 2.65 -3.54 -29.79
N GLY A 77 1.32 -3.56 -29.61
CA GLY A 77 0.43 -4.63 -30.05
C GLY A 77 0.20 -5.73 -29.01
N LYS A 78 0.69 -5.60 -27.78
CA LYS A 78 0.41 -6.57 -26.71
C LYS A 78 -1.01 -6.37 -26.17
N SER A 79 -1.68 -7.48 -25.85
CA SER A 79 -2.99 -7.47 -25.22
C SER A 79 -2.84 -7.52 -23.69
N ILE A 80 -3.57 -6.65 -22.98
CA ILE A 80 -3.45 -6.54 -21.52
C ILE A 80 -4.79 -6.88 -20.87
N LEU A 81 -4.77 -7.80 -19.91
CA LEU A 81 -5.84 -8.03 -18.96
C LEU A 81 -5.38 -7.47 -17.61
N PHE A 82 -6.05 -6.41 -17.18
CA PHE A 82 -5.73 -5.68 -15.95
C PHE A 82 -6.86 -5.84 -14.95
N ILE A 83 -6.55 -6.31 -13.75
CA ILE A 83 -7.51 -6.47 -12.65
C ILE A 83 -7.16 -5.43 -11.59
N SER A 84 -8.12 -4.59 -11.24
CA SER A 84 -8.01 -3.60 -10.17
C SER A 84 -9.39 -3.21 -9.65
N HIS A 85 -9.45 -2.77 -8.40
CA HIS A 85 -10.61 -2.12 -7.80
C HIS A 85 -10.45 -0.60 -7.70
N LYS A 86 -9.31 -0.06 -8.13
CA LYS A 86 -8.98 1.37 -8.07
C LYS A 86 -9.46 2.09 -9.33
N LEU A 87 -10.61 2.74 -9.24
CA LEU A 87 -11.27 3.36 -10.39
C LEU A 87 -10.43 4.40 -11.12
N ASN A 88 -9.51 5.09 -10.41
CA ASN A 88 -8.59 6.05 -11.05
C ASN A 88 -7.68 5.37 -12.06
N GLU A 89 -7.13 4.22 -11.70
CA GLU A 89 -6.23 3.43 -12.55
C GLU A 89 -6.98 2.85 -13.74
N ILE A 90 -8.16 2.28 -13.50
CA ILE A 90 -9.03 1.73 -14.54
C ILE A 90 -9.34 2.81 -15.59
N MET A 91 -9.81 3.98 -15.15
CA MET A 91 -10.14 5.08 -16.05
C MET A 91 -8.92 5.66 -16.77
N ALA A 92 -7.72 5.51 -16.20
CA ALA A 92 -6.49 6.03 -16.79
C ALA A 92 -5.94 5.14 -17.92
N VAL A 93 -6.11 3.81 -17.85
CA VAL A 93 -5.39 2.89 -18.75
C VAL A 93 -6.28 1.99 -19.59
N ALA A 94 -7.47 1.60 -19.10
CA ALA A 94 -8.29 0.61 -19.77
C ALA A 94 -9.11 1.21 -20.94
N ASP A 95 -9.26 0.47 -22.03
CA ASP A 95 -10.17 0.83 -23.14
C ASP A 95 -11.61 0.41 -22.80
N ARG A 96 -11.79 -0.73 -22.16
CA ARG A 96 -13.10 -1.24 -21.71
C ARG A 96 -12.98 -1.93 -20.36
N VAL A 97 -14.07 -1.93 -19.61
CA VAL A 97 -14.15 -2.50 -18.27
C VAL A 97 -15.26 -3.54 -18.21
N THR A 98 -14.91 -4.73 -17.74
CA THR A 98 -15.91 -5.77 -17.39
C THR A 98 -16.04 -5.81 -15.87
N VAL A 99 -17.23 -5.53 -15.36
CA VAL A 99 -17.48 -5.52 -13.91
C VAL A 99 -17.96 -6.90 -13.48
N LEU A 100 -17.25 -7.48 -12.50
CA LEU A 100 -17.61 -8.73 -11.83
C LEU A 100 -18.17 -8.43 -10.43
N ARG A 101 -19.25 -9.12 -10.08
CA ARG A 101 -19.83 -9.05 -8.74
C ARG A 101 -20.43 -10.40 -8.35
N LYS A 102 -20.01 -10.94 -7.19
CA LYS A 102 -20.46 -12.26 -6.68
C LYS A 102 -20.32 -13.36 -7.73
N GLY A 103 -19.21 -13.40 -8.46
CA GLY A 103 -18.93 -14.39 -9.51
C GLY A 103 -19.69 -14.21 -10.83
N LYS A 104 -20.47 -13.13 -10.97
CA LYS A 104 -21.25 -12.85 -12.19
C LYS A 104 -20.72 -11.62 -12.92
N CYS A 105 -20.72 -11.67 -14.25
CA CYS A 105 -20.52 -10.49 -15.09
C CYS A 105 -21.76 -9.59 -14.99
N ILE A 106 -21.58 -8.37 -14.53
CA ILE A 106 -22.65 -7.37 -14.41
C ILE A 106 -22.82 -6.60 -15.72
N GLY A 107 -21.74 -6.39 -16.43
CA GLY A 107 -21.72 -5.73 -17.72
C GLY A 107 -20.29 -5.40 -18.16
N THR A 108 -20.15 -5.10 -19.45
CA THR A 108 -18.91 -4.58 -20.05
C THR A 108 -19.22 -3.24 -20.68
N VAL A 109 -18.42 -2.22 -20.35
CA VAL A 109 -18.57 -0.86 -20.85
C VAL A 109 -17.25 -0.33 -21.38
N ASN A 110 -17.26 0.56 -22.36
CA ASN A 110 -16.06 1.27 -22.75
C ASN A 110 -15.78 2.38 -21.73
N THR A 111 -14.52 2.65 -21.46
CA THR A 111 -14.15 3.69 -20.47
C THR A 111 -14.53 5.09 -20.92
N CYS A 112 -14.59 5.35 -22.24
CA CYS A 112 -15.07 6.61 -22.79
C CYS A 112 -16.58 6.86 -22.60
N ASP A 113 -17.37 5.80 -22.39
CA ASP A 113 -18.83 5.86 -22.28
C ASP A 113 -19.33 5.75 -20.83
N THR A 114 -18.43 5.71 -19.86
CA THR A 114 -18.74 5.53 -18.44
C THR A 114 -17.95 6.50 -17.54
N ASN A 115 -18.23 6.45 -16.24
CA ASN A 115 -17.54 7.24 -15.23
C ASN A 115 -17.35 6.45 -13.94
N LYS A 116 -16.53 7.00 -13.01
CA LYS A 116 -16.22 6.34 -11.73
C LYS A 116 -17.46 6.05 -10.88
N GLN A 117 -18.47 6.92 -10.92
CA GLN A 117 -19.69 6.75 -10.16
C GLN A 117 -20.51 5.55 -10.66
N GLU A 118 -20.63 5.42 -11.97
CA GLU A 118 -21.34 4.32 -12.60
C GLU A 118 -20.64 2.99 -12.36
N LEU A 119 -19.32 2.92 -12.59
CA LEU A 119 -18.52 1.72 -12.30
C LEU A 119 -18.62 1.32 -10.83
N SER A 120 -18.54 2.28 -9.90
CA SER A 120 -18.72 2.02 -8.47
C SER A 120 -20.10 1.42 -8.16
N ASN A 121 -21.17 1.97 -8.74
CA ASN A 121 -22.51 1.44 -8.58
C ASN A 121 -22.65 0.02 -9.11
N MET A 122 -22.05 -0.26 -10.27
CA MET A 122 -22.04 -1.62 -10.86
C MET A 122 -21.29 -2.61 -9.96
N MET A 123 -20.11 -2.22 -9.42
CA MET A 123 -19.29 -3.06 -8.54
C MET A 123 -19.99 -3.37 -7.22
N VAL A 124 -20.60 -2.38 -6.58
CA VAL A 124 -21.26 -2.52 -5.27
C VAL A 124 -22.71 -3.03 -5.41
N GLY A 125 -23.41 -2.67 -6.49
CA GLY A 125 -24.79 -3.07 -6.78
C GLY A 125 -25.85 -2.20 -6.13
N ARG A 126 -25.44 -1.03 -5.64
CA ARG A 126 -26.32 0.04 -5.14
C ARG A 126 -25.65 1.38 -5.39
N PRO A 127 -26.39 2.49 -5.39
CA PRO A 127 -25.79 3.82 -5.42
C PRO A 127 -24.75 3.97 -4.31
N VAL A 128 -23.55 4.43 -4.67
CA VAL A 128 -22.44 4.68 -3.74
C VAL A 128 -22.18 6.18 -3.70
N GLN A 129 -22.11 6.73 -2.52
CA GLN A 129 -21.63 8.09 -2.31
C GLN A 129 -20.09 8.07 -2.30
N LEU A 130 -19.44 8.64 -3.32
CA LEU A 130 -17.99 8.75 -3.40
C LEU A 130 -17.44 9.90 -2.54
N VAL A 131 -18.28 10.84 -2.16
CA VAL A 131 -17.95 11.96 -1.28
C VAL A 131 -18.70 11.78 0.02
N ILE A 132 -17.96 11.76 1.13
CA ILE A 132 -18.54 11.71 2.47
C ILE A 132 -18.77 13.14 2.93
N ASP A 133 -20.01 13.43 3.31
CA ASP A 133 -20.38 14.69 3.94
C ASP A 133 -19.86 14.68 5.38
N LYS A 134 -18.74 15.36 5.60
CA LYS A 134 -18.04 15.35 6.88
C LYS A 134 -18.41 16.59 7.67
N THR A 135 -19.09 16.40 8.80
CA THR A 135 -19.29 17.47 9.79
C THR A 135 -17.97 17.87 10.45
N PRO A 136 -17.77 19.13 10.82
CA PRO A 136 -16.59 19.55 11.58
C PRO A 136 -16.40 18.69 12.83
N ALA A 137 -15.16 18.29 13.09
CA ALA A 137 -14.84 17.58 14.32
C ALA A 137 -14.86 18.54 15.52
N HIS A 138 -15.29 18.05 16.68
CA HIS A 138 -15.22 18.75 17.96
C HIS A 138 -14.31 17.93 18.91
N PRO A 139 -12.97 18.03 18.77
CA PRO A 139 -12.05 17.26 19.59
C PRO A 139 -12.17 17.62 21.07
N GLY A 140 -12.26 16.61 21.91
CA GLY A 140 -12.29 16.74 23.36
C GLY A 140 -10.91 16.81 24.02
N GLU A 141 -10.78 16.15 25.18
CA GLU A 141 -9.51 16.06 25.90
C GLU A 141 -8.44 15.25 25.15
N GLU A 142 -7.18 15.49 25.44
CA GLU A 142 -6.08 14.70 24.91
C GLU A 142 -6.08 13.31 25.53
N ILE A 143 -6.12 12.29 24.67
CA ILE A 143 -6.18 10.87 25.07
C ILE A 143 -4.85 10.18 24.86
N LEU A 144 -4.14 10.47 23.76
CA LEU A 144 -2.82 9.97 23.49
C LEU A 144 -1.84 11.14 23.31
N HIS A 145 -0.76 11.11 24.06
CA HIS A 145 0.35 12.05 23.91
C HIS A 145 1.63 11.27 23.64
N VAL A 146 2.28 11.59 22.55
CA VAL A 146 3.56 11.02 22.13
C VAL A 146 4.57 12.14 22.06
N GLU A 147 5.66 12.04 22.82
CA GLU A 147 6.69 13.05 22.89
C GLU A 147 8.06 12.44 22.61
N ASP A 148 8.74 13.02 21.61
CA ASP A 148 10.14 12.74 21.28
C ASP A 148 10.44 11.24 21.04
N LEU A 149 9.48 10.51 20.48
CA LEU A 149 9.52 9.06 20.35
C LEU A 149 10.61 8.60 19.39
N CYS A 150 11.43 7.67 19.86
CA CYS A 150 12.43 6.98 19.07
C CYS A 150 12.24 5.47 19.12
N VAL A 151 12.30 4.83 17.93
CA VAL A 151 12.23 3.36 17.77
C VAL A 151 13.29 2.93 16.75
N LEU A 152 14.06 1.89 17.06
CA LEU A 152 15.09 1.37 16.16
C LEU A 152 14.48 0.63 14.96
N SER A 153 15.14 0.77 13.81
CA SER A 153 14.82 -0.01 12.61
C SER A 153 15.20 -1.48 12.80
N HIS A 154 14.36 -2.38 12.30
CA HIS A 154 14.67 -3.82 12.21
C HIS A 154 15.75 -4.13 11.17
N LEU A 155 15.87 -3.29 10.13
CA LEU A 155 16.77 -3.51 8.99
C LEU A 155 18.10 -2.79 9.14
N HIS A 156 18.13 -1.68 9.88
CA HIS A 156 19.29 -0.79 9.97
C HIS A 156 19.62 -0.48 11.43
N LYS A 157 20.92 -0.23 11.73
CA LYS A 157 21.40 0.18 13.07
C LYS A 157 21.16 1.67 13.31
N ARG A 158 19.96 2.19 12.95
CA ARG A 158 19.54 3.60 13.15
C ARG A 158 18.07 3.62 13.55
N ASN A 159 17.61 4.77 14.03
CA ASN A 159 16.19 4.96 14.29
C ASN A 159 15.38 4.91 12.98
N ALA A 160 14.30 4.15 12.99
CA ALA A 160 13.24 4.22 11.97
C ALA A 160 12.22 5.30 12.33
N VAL A 161 11.96 5.46 13.64
CA VAL A 161 11.22 6.58 14.22
C VAL A 161 12.24 7.43 14.98
N ASP A 162 12.36 8.69 14.62
CA ASP A 162 13.40 9.58 15.14
C ASP A 162 12.78 10.89 15.62
N HIS A 163 12.68 11.04 16.95
CA HIS A 163 12.15 12.22 17.63
C HIS A 163 10.74 12.64 17.16
N VAL A 164 9.81 11.68 17.06
CA VAL A 164 8.43 11.93 16.59
C VAL A 164 7.53 12.31 17.74
N SER A 165 6.81 13.44 17.59
CA SER A 165 5.85 13.94 18.59
C SER A 165 4.51 14.23 17.94
N PHE A 166 3.42 13.79 18.55
CA PHE A 166 2.05 14.11 18.17
C PHE A 166 1.09 13.78 19.30
N ASN A 167 -0.15 14.23 19.18
CA ASN A 167 -1.21 13.89 20.10
C ASN A 167 -2.49 13.46 19.37
N VAL A 168 -3.40 12.79 20.09
CA VAL A 168 -4.73 12.44 19.61
C VAL A 168 -5.73 12.79 20.71
N ARG A 169 -6.81 13.48 20.33
CA ARG A 169 -7.86 13.92 21.22
C ARG A 169 -9.10 13.01 21.13
N ALA A 170 -9.91 13.02 22.17
CA ALA A 170 -11.19 12.31 22.15
C ALA A 170 -12.08 12.76 20.99
N GLY A 171 -12.62 11.82 20.23
CA GLY A 171 -13.46 12.09 19.06
C GLY A 171 -12.71 12.60 17.83
N GLU A 172 -11.39 12.57 17.83
CA GLU A 172 -10.54 12.96 16.71
C GLU A 172 -10.09 11.74 15.88
N ILE A 173 -9.94 11.92 14.58
CA ILE A 173 -9.29 10.95 13.69
C ILE A 173 -8.00 11.59 13.19
N VAL A 174 -6.87 11.05 13.64
CA VAL A 174 -5.54 11.45 13.18
C VAL A 174 -5.03 10.43 12.16
N CYS A 175 -4.58 10.90 11.02
CA CYS A 175 -3.98 10.07 9.98
C CYS A 175 -2.46 10.30 9.95
N ILE A 176 -1.69 9.21 9.99
CA ILE A 176 -0.24 9.22 9.77
C ILE A 176 -0.02 8.80 8.32
N ALA A 177 0.41 9.75 7.50
CA ALA A 177 0.64 9.53 6.08
C ALA A 177 2.13 9.32 5.78
N GLY A 178 2.44 8.41 4.88
CA GLY A 178 3.80 8.14 4.42
C GLY A 178 3.81 7.00 3.40
N ILE A 179 4.90 6.89 2.65
CA ILE A 179 5.15 5.74 1.79
C ILE A 179 5.75 4.60 2.61
N ASP A 180 5.63 3.38 2.09
CA ASP A 180 6.18 2.19 2.74
C ASP A 180 7.69 2.36 3.06
N GLY A 181 8.11 1.84 4.22
CA GLY A 181 9.49 1.94 4.68
C GLY A 181 9.87 3.26 5.39
N ASN A 182 8.93 4.18 5.61
CA ASN A 182 9.19 5.45 6.31
C ASN A 182 9.02 5.38 7.85
N GLY A 183 8.94 4.17 8.42
CA GLY A 183 8.92 3.98 9.88
C GLY A 183 7.52 3.90 10.50
N GLN A 184 6.45 3.87 9.70
CA GLN A 184 5.08 3.75 10.20
C GLN A 184 4.87 2.46 10.98
N THR A 185 5.41 1.34 10.49
CA THR A 185 5.34 0.03 11.16
C THR A 185 6.02 0.09 12.52
N GLU A 186 7.25 0.60 12.58
CA GLU A 186 8.00 0.73 13.83
C GLU A 186 7.33 1.71 14.80
N LEU A 187 6.73 2.80 14.29
CA LEU A 187 5.94 3.71 15.11
C LEU A 187 4.76 2.99 15.80
N ILE A 188 3.97 2.26 15.02
CA ILE A 188 2.82 1.52 15.57
C ILE A 188 3.27 0.39 16.51
N HIS A 189 4.34 -0.31 16.17
CA HIS A 189 4.92 -1.34 17.03
C HIS A 189 5.44 -0.76 18.35
N GLY A 190 6.08 0.41 18.33
CA GLY A 190 6.49 1.14 19.53
C GLY A 190 5.29 1.54 20.38
N LEU A 191 4.24 2.08 19.80
CA LEU A 191 3.01 2.48 20.50
C LEU A 191 2.27 1.28 21.11
N THR A 192 2.18 0.17 20.38
CA THR A 192 1.47 -1.05 20.84
C THR A 192 2.31 -1.91 21.77
N GLY A 193 3.64 -1.68 21.81
CA GLY A 193 4.58 -2.42 22.65
C GLY A 193 5.11 -3.71 22.02
N LEU A 194 4.93 -3.88 20.71
CA LEU A 194 5.57 -4.95 19.93
C LEU A 194 7.07 -4.70 19.78
N ASP A 195 7.48 -3.43 19.69
CA ASP A 195 8.86 -2.99 19.68
C ASP A 195 9.20 -2.14 20.91
N LYS A 196 10.50 -2.12 21.24
CA LYS A 196 11.00 -1.30 22.35
C LYS A 196 11.16 0.15 21.93
N ILE A 197 10.60 1.04 22.72
CA ILE A 197 10.88 2.48 22.65
C ILE A 197 12.29 2.72 23.18
N THR A 198 13.13 3.39 22.40
CA THR A 198 14.52 3.70 22.75
C THR A 198 14.68 5.13 23.27
N GLY A 199 13.74 6.02 22.99
CA GLY A 199 13.71 7.41 23.47
C GLY A 199 12.29 7.96 23.49
N GLY A 200 12.10 9.04 24.24
CA GLY A 200 10.82 9.72 24.36
C GLY A 200 9.83 9.08 25.31
N SER A 201 8.59 9.55 25.26
CA SER A 201 7.53 9.09 26.13
C SER A 201 6.18 8.93 25.45
N VAL A 202 5.35 8.03 25.97
CA VAL A 202 3.98 7.80 25.52
C VAL A 202 3.07 7.82 26.74
N THR A 203 2.06 8.70 26.71
CA THR A 203 1.02 8.81 27.73
C THR A 203 -0.34 8.50 27.09
N LEU A 204 -1.13 7.62 27.70
CA LEU A 204 -2.45 7.21 27.24
C LEU A 204 -3.45 7.40 28.37
N CYS A 205 -4.51 8.19 28.15
CA CYS A 205 -5.53 8.53 29.13
C CYS A 205 -4.92 9.04 30.46
N GLY A 206 -3.88 9.89 30.37
CA GLY A 206 -3.17 10.43 31.55
C GLY A 206 -2.18 9.48 32.22
N GLU A 207 -2.04 8.25 31.74
CA GLU A 207 -1.12 7.26 32.29
C GLU A 207 0.10 7.06 31.35
N THR A 208 1.30 7.16 31.90
CA THR A 208 2.53 6.88 31.13
C THR A 208 2.64 5.38 30.85
N ILE A 209 2.70 5.03 29.55
CA ILE A 209 2.75 3.64 29.07
C ILE A 209 4.04 3.31 28.31
N THR A 210 5.04 4.18 28.31
CA THR A 210 6.30 4.06 27.52
C THR A 210 6.92 2.66 27.62
N HIS A 211 7.00 2.10 28.82
CA HIS A 211 7.56 0.76 29.08
C HIS A 211 6.52 -0.24 29.58
N ALA A 212 5.24 0.07 29.41
CA ALA A 212 4.16 -0.82 29.83
C ALA A 212 4.10 -2.06 28.93
N SER A 213 3.66 -3.19 29.49
CA SER A 213 3.42 -4.41 28.75
C SER A 213 2.29 -4.25 27.72
N ILE A 214 2.29 -5.06 26.67
CA ILE A 214 1.22 -5.11 25.66
C ILE A 214 -0.16 -5.26 26.34
N ARG A 215 -0.25 -6.15 27.33
CA ARG A 215 -1.51 -6.39 28.08
C ARG A 215 -2.02 -5.14 28.81
N ARG A 216 -1.11 -4.30 29.35
CA ARG A 216 -1.50 -3.04 30.02
C ARG A 216 -1.97 -2.01 29.01
N ARG A 217 -1.26 -1.86 27.88
CA ARG A 217 -1.64 -0.97 26.77
C ARG A 217 -2.99 -1.34 26.19
N GLY A 218 -3.25 -2.65 26.00
CA GLY A 218 -4.49 -3.19 25.45
C GLY A 218 -5.75 -2.98 26.31
N ARG A 219 -5.65 -2.37 27.50
CA ARG A 219 -6.84 -1.98 28.29
C ARG A 219 -7.56 -0.77 27.67
N ASN A 220 -6.80 0.17 27.11
CA ASN A 220 -7.32 1.43 26.58
C ASN A 220 -6.94 1.67 25.12
N MET A 221 -6.21 0.73 24.47
CA MET A 221 -5.77 0.81 23.09
C MET A 221 -6.07 -0.51 22.38
N SER A 222 -6.67 -0.43 21.20
CA SER A 222 -6.86 -1.56 20.30
C SER A 222 -6.07 -1.34 19.03
N HIS A 223 -5.57 -2.42 18.45
CA HIS A 223 -4.75 -2.37 17.23
C HIS A 223 -5.28 -3.37 16.21
N ILE A 224 -5.48 -2.88 14.97
CA ILE A 224 -5.70 -3.72 13.79
C ILE A 224 -4.41 -3.69 13.00
N PRO A 225 -3.60 -4.77 13.02
CA PRO A 225 -2.29 -4.76 12.37
C PRO A 225 -2.41 -4.84 10.85
N GLU A 226 -1.38 -4.34 10.16
CA GLU A 226 -1.20 -4.48 8.71
C GLU A 226 -1.13 -5.97 8.33
N ASP A 227 -0.20 -6.72 8.91
CA ASP A 227 -0.14 -8.17 8.76
C ASP A 227 -1.05 -8.85 9.81
N ARG A 228 -2.28 -9.13 9.37
CA ARG A 228 -3.31 -9.78 10.18
C ARG A 228 -2.98 -11.23 10.52
N HIS A 229 -2.23 -11.93 9.67
CA HIS A 229 -1.83 -13.31 9.89
C HIS A 229 -0.74 -13.43 10.96
N LYS A 230 0.21 -12.50 10.96
CA LYS A 230 1.34 -12.52 11.89
C LYS A 230 0.99 -11.94 13.26
N HIS A 231 0.17 -10.88 13.31
CA HIS A 231 -0.03 -10.08 14.51
C HIS A 231 -1.49 -9.93 14.94
N GLY A 232 -2.46 -10.41 14.16
CA GLY A 232 -3.88 -10.15 14.41
C GLY A 232 -4.74 -11.37 14.69
N LEU A 233 -4.68 -12.38 13.84
CA LEU A 233 -5.57 -13.54 13.88
C LEU A 233 -4.89 -14.76 14.50
N VAL A 234 -5.68 -15.58 15.19
CA VAL A 234 -5.26 -16.92 15.61
C VAL A 234 -5.72 -17.88 14.51
N LEU A 235 -4.77 -18.33 13.67
CA LEU A 235 -5.08 -19.06 12.42
C LEU A 235 -5.60 -20.49 12.64
N ASP A 236 -5.42 -21.04 13.84
CA ASP A 236 -5.84 -22.42 14.20
C ASP A 236 -7.31 -22.52 14.64
N PHE A 237 -8.05 -21.42 14.59
CA PHE A 237 -9.48 -21.36 14.90
C PHE A 237 -10.35 -21.16 13.67
#